data_08083eb03f839a17432c7ef62d3daba4
#
_entry.id   08083eb03f839a17432c7ef62d3daba4
#
_cell.length_a   1.000
_cell.length_b   1.000
_cell.length_c   1.000
_cell.angle_alpha   90.00
_cell.angle_beta   90.00
_cell.angle_gamma   90.00
#
_symmetry.space_group_name_H-M   'P 1'
#
loop_
_entity.id
_entity.type
_entity.pdbx_description
1 polymer ?
#
loop_
_entity_poly.entity_id
_entity_poly.type
_entity_poly.pdbx_seq_one_letter_code
_entity_poly.pdbx_strand_id
1 'polypeptide(L)'
;GINGIIRPGIVHRIDKDTSGILVIAKNDEAHNKLAVQFKDHSIKREYYALVEGKFSSTTGTINKPLGRDKKDRIKMAINEDGKRAVTHYEVLEQYDKGISLVKCTLETGRTHQIRVHMASIGHPLVGDLVYGYKRQKFNVEGQVLHAKTLGFIHPRTNEYMEFTSELPEYFKELLNKLNS
;
A
#
# COMPACT_ATOMS: atom_id res chain seq x y z
N GLY A 1 16.48 7.69 -22.89
CA GLY A 1 15.84 7.11 -21.73
C GLY A 1 16.87 6.57 -20.74
N ILE A 2 16.48 6.34 -19.54
CA ILE A 2 17.36 5.82 -18.49
C ILE A 2 17.61 4.34 -18.72
N ASN A 3 18.85 3.96 -19.08
CA ASN A 3 19.28 2.58 -19.33
C ASN A 3 18.34 1.79 -20.27
N GLY A 4 17.70 2.46 -21.23
CA GLY A 4 16.74 1.83 -22.14
C GLY A 4 15.43 1.40 -21.48
N ILE A 5 15.17 1.83 -20.27
CA ILE A 5 13.94 1.52 -19.54
C ILE A 5 12.77 2.29 -20.15
N ILE A 6 11.67 1.60 -20.44
CA ILE A 6 10.47 2.19 -21.05
C ILE A 6 9.87 3.29 -20.17
N ARG A 7 9.98 3.17 -18.83
CA ARG A 7 9.51 4.18 -17.88
C ARG A 7 10.69 4.77 -17.11
N PRO A 8 11.44 5.68 -17.72
CA PRO A 8 12.65 6.23 -17.09
C PRO A 8 12.30 6.98 -15.79
N GLY A 9 13.12 6.73 -14.77
CA GLY A 9 12.93 7.37 -13.46
C GLY A 9 11.90 6.71 -12.55
N ILE A 10 11.10 5.80 -13.06
CA ILE A 10 10.07 5.13 -12.27
C ILE A 10 10.68 3.92 -11.57
N VAL A 11 10.87 4.00 -10.26
CA VAL A 11 11.48 2.94 -9.45
C VAL A 11 10.47 2.14 -8.65
N HIS A 12 9.26 2.66 -8.48
CA HIS A 12 8.14 1.97 -7.86
C HIS A 12 6.84 2.62 -8.31
N ARG A 13 5.72 2.05 -7.89
CA ARG A 13 4.40 2.56 -8.27
C ARG A 13 3.41 2.38 -7.13
N ILE A 14 2.34 3.16 -7.18
CA ILE A 14 1.14 2.98 -6.36
C ILE A 14 -0.02 2.64 -7.30
N ASP A 15 -1.05 2.00 -6.76
CA ASP A 15 -2.19 1.55 -7.56
C ASP A 15 -3.07 2.73 -8.01
N LYS A 16 -3.82 2.52 -9.08
CA LYS A 16 -4.90 3.42 -9.46
C LYS A 16 -5.82 3.61 -8.24
N ASP A 17 -6.27 4.83 -8.02
CA ASP A 17 -7.12 5.26 -6.90
C ASP A 17 -6.43 5.25 -5.53
N THR A 18 -5.15 4.88 -5.45
CA THR A 18 -4.34 5.06 -4.25
C THR A 18 -3.69 6.44 -4.33
N SER A 19 -3.85 7.22 -3.27
CA SER A 19 -3.20 8.54 -3.16
C SER A 19 -1.87 8.44 -2.44
N GLY A 20 -1.12 9.54 -2.42
CA GLY A 20 0.05 9.65 -1.57
C GLY A 20 1.36 9.88 -2.29
N ILE A 21 2.44 9.57 -1.58
CA ILE A 21 3.78 9.96 -1.94
C ILE A 21 4.54 8.83 -2.65
N LEU A 22 5.29 9.21 -3.69
CA LEU A 22 6.23 8.31 -4.35
C LEU A 22 7.50 9.08 -4.75
N VAL A 23 8.57 8.35 -5.00
CA VAL A 23 9.84 8.93 -5.41
C VAL A 23 10.12 8.61 -6.88
N ILE A 24 10.65 9.60 -7.59
CA ILE A 24 11.02 9.49 -9.00
C ILE A 24 12.50 9.88 -9.13
N ALA A 25 13.27 9.06 -9.83
CA ALA A 25 14.68 9.35 -10.10
C ALA A 25 14.82 10.27 -11.29
N LYS A 26 15.75 11.25 -11.21
CA LYS A 26 15.99 12.21 -12.29
C LYS A 26 17.09 11.81 -13.26
N ASN A 27 17.89 10.82 -12.88
CA ASN A 27 19.01 10.34 -13.72
C ASN A 27 19.28 8.86 -13.48
N ASP A 28 20.16 8.27 -14.32
CA ASP A 28 20.46 6.84 -14.26
C ASP A 28 21.06 6.41 -12.94
N GLU A 29 21.98 7.20 -12.39
CA GLU A 29 22.64 6.89 -11.13
C GLU A 29 21.63 6.83 -9.99
N ALA A 30 20.77 7.84 -9.87
CA ALA A 30 19.72 7.88 -8.87
C ALA A 30 18.74 6.73 -9.04
N HIS A 31 18.36 6.43 -10.29
CA HIS A 31 17.45 5.32 -10.60
C HIS A 31 18.04 4.00 -10.10
N ASN A 32 19.30 3.72 -10.43
CA ASN A 32 19.93 2.46 -10.08
C ASN A 32 20.08 2.31 -8.56
N LYS A 33 20.51 3.38 -7.88
CA LYS A 33 20.67 3.35 -6.41
C LYS A 33 19.36 3.18 -5.68
N LEU A 34 18.30 3.85 -6.13
CA LEU A 34 16.97 3.68 -5.53
C LEU A 34 16.39 2.29 -5.81
N ALA A 35 16.58 1.78 -7.03
CA ALA A 35 16.12 0.43 -7.40
C ALA A 35 16.75 -0.64 -6.50
N VAL A 36 18.04 -0.50 -6.17
CA VAL A 36 18.71 -1.40 -5.23
C VAL A 36 18.03 -1.36 -3.85
N GLN A 37 17.71 -0.16 -3.36
CA GLN A 37 17.05 -0.03 -2.06
C GLN A 37 15.65 -0.67 -2.06
N PHE A 38 14.89 -0.54 -3.14
CA PHE A 38 13.60 -1.25 -3.26
C PHE A 38 13.79 -2.76 -3.31
N LYS A 39 14.78 -3.24 -4.06
CA LYS A 39 15.08 -4.66 -4.16
C LYS A 39 15.53 -5.24 -2.82
N ASP A 40 16.34 -4.50 -2.06
CA ASP A 40 16.85 -4.93 -0.75
C ASP A 40 15.84 -4.72 0.38
N HIS A 41 14.67 -4.15 0.07
CA HIS A 41 13.61 -3.88 1.03
C HIS A 41 14.04 -2.95 2.17
N SER A 42 14.96 -2.01 1.88
CA SER A 42 15.44 -1.02 2.86
C SER A 42 14.65 0.27 2.85
N ILE A 43 13.73 0.44 1.90
CA ILE A 43 12.85 1.61 1.80
C ILE A 43 11.75 1.50 2.86
N LYS A 44 11.57 2.56 3.64
CA LYS A 44 10.43 2.65 4.56
C LYS A 44 9.19 3.05 3.78
N ARG A 45 8.13 2.24 3.85
CA ARG A 45 6.86 2.50 3.17
C ARG A 45 5.72 2.25 4.12
N GLU A 46 5.01 3.32 4.50
CA GLU A 46 3.84 3.23 5.36
C GLU A 46 2.62 3.74 4.62
N TYR A 47 1.53 3.01 4.72
CA TYR A 47 0.24 3.33 4.13
C TYR A 47 -0.82 3.42 5.20
N TYR A 48 -1.79 4.31 5.02
CA TYR A 48 -3.01 4.33 5.83
C TYR A 48 -4.14 3.76 5.00
N ALA A 49 -4.90 2.86 5.61
CA ALA A 49 -6.02 2.19 4.95
C ALA A 49 -7.25 2.20 5.85
N LEU A 50 -8.43 2.41 5.27
CA LEU A 50 -9.68 2.11 5.95
C LEU A 50 -10.12 0.72 5.52
N VAL A 51 -10.33 -0.15 6.48
CA VAL A 51 -10.69 -1.54 6.23
C VAL A 51 -11.98 -1.92 6.94
N GLU A 52 -12.64 -2.94 6.42
CA GLU A 52 -13.87 -3.49 7.01
C GLU A 52 -13.56 -4.31 8.24
N GLY A 53 -14.44 -4.21 9.23
CA GLY A 53 -14.39 -5.05 10.42
C GLY A 53 -13.56 -4.49 11.55
N LYS A 54 -13.64 -5.17 12.68
CA LYS A 54 -12.87 -4.88 13.89
C LYS A 54 -11.85 -5.99 14.11
N PHE A 55 -10.72 -5.63 14.69
CA PHE A 55 -9.62 -6.56 14.94
C PHE A 55 -9.62 -7.03 16.39
N SER A 56 -9.29 -8.29 16.60
CA SER A 56 -9.06 -8.83 17.94
C SER A 56 -7.68 -8.46 18.49
N SER A 57 -6.72 -8.22 17.59
CA SER A 57 -5.37 -7.78 17.95
C SER A 57 -5.04 -6.49 17.20
N THR A 58 -4.41 -5.54 17.88
CA THR A 58 -4.09 -4.23 17.30
C THR A 58 -2.85 -4.22 16.41
N THR A 59 -2.09 -5.30 16.39
CA THR A 59 -0.91 -5.45 15.51
C THR A 59 -0.89 -6.83 14.90
N GLY A 60 -0.24 -6.94 13.76
CA GLY A 60 -0.04 -8.24 13.12
C GLY A 60 0.86 -8.17 11.91
N THR A 61 1.17 -9.34 11.40
CA THR A 61 2.01 -9.51 10.20
C THR A 61 1.31 -10.49 9.26
N ILE A 62 1.18 -10.09 8.01
CA ILE A 62 0.65 -10.95 6.95
C ILE A 62 1.83 -11.35 6.08
N ASN A 63 2.22 -12.62 6.16
CA ASN A 63 3.32 -13.20 5.38
C ASN A 63 2.73 -14.29 4.50
N LYS A 64 2.22 -13.87 3.34
CA LYS A 64 1.57 -14.77 2.38
C LYS A 64 2.02 -14.41 0.97
N PRO A 65 2.55 -15.38 0.20
CA PRO A 65 3.07 -15.09 -1.13
C PRO A 65 1.96 -14.70 -2.10
N LEU A 66 2.28 -13.80 -3.02
CA LEU A 66 1.35 -13.26 -4.00
C LEU A 66 1.77 -13.62 -5.42
N GLY A 67 0.79 -13.97 -6.22
CA GLY A 67 0.94 -14.22 -7.65
C GLY A 67 -0.32 -13.82 -8.40
N ARG A 68 -0.30 -13.99 -9.72
CA ARG A 68 -1.50 -13.76 -10.53
C ARG A 68 -2.56 -14.79 -10.16
N ASP A 69 -3.81 -14.34 -10.09
CA ASP A 69 -4.96 -15.24 -9.88
C ASP A 69 -5.03 -16.22 -11.05
N LYS A 70 -5.19 -17.51 -10.76
CA LYS A 70 -5.18 -18.57 -11.78
C LYS A 70 -6.41 -18.51 -12.70
N LYS A 71 -7.52 -17.96 -12.21
CA LYS A 71 -8.77 -17.87 -12.97
C LYS A 71 -8.93 -16.51 -13.65
N ASP A 72 -8.45 -15.44 -13.01
CA ASP A 72 -8.53 -14.07 -13.52
C ASP A 72 -7.14 -13.43 -13.47
N ARG A 73 -6.42 -13.47 -14.58
CA ARG A 73 -5.01 -13.03 -14.66
C ARG A 73 -4.80 -11.54 -14.45
N ILE A 74 -5.87 -10.75 -14.44
CA ILE A 74 -5.80 -9.32 -14.13
C ILE A 74 -5.66 -9.11 -12.64
N LYS A 75 -6.19 -10.02 -11.84
CA LYS A 75 -6.14 -9.97 -10.38
C LYS A 75 -4.89 -10.63 -9.82
N MET A 76 -4.54 -10.23 -8.60
CA MET A 76 -3.56 -10.91 -7.77
C MET A 76 -4.28 -11.80 -6.77
N ALA A 77 -3.59 -12.80 -6.26
CA ALA A 77 -4.13 -13.72 -5.27
C ALA A 77 -3.02 -14.25 -4.37
N ILE A 78 -3.42 -14.75 -3.20
CA ILE A 78 -2.52 -15.56 -2.38
C ILE A 78 -2.22 -16.81 -3.18
N ASN A 79 -0.94 -17.07 -3.43
CA ASN A 79 -0.50 -18.16 -4.30
C ASN A 79 0.86 -18.66 -3.81
N GLU A 80 0.92 -19.92 -3.40
CA GLU A 80 2.15 -20.54 -2.88
C GLU A 80 3.30 -20.50 -3.89
N ASP A 81 2.97 -20.51 -5.18
CA ASP A 81 3.97 -20.37 -6.26
C ASP A 81 4.34 -18.92 -6.56
N GLY A 82 3.76 -17.99 -5.83
CA GLY A 82 3.99 -16.56 -6.01
C GLY A 82 5.26 -16.07 -5.33
N LYS A 83 5.43 -14.75 -5.34
CA LYS A 83 6.56 -14.10 -4.70
C LYS A 83 6.29 -13.84 -3.22
N ARG A 84 7.32 -13.98 -2.40
CA ARG A 84 7.24 -13.60 -0.98
C ARG A 84 6.66 -12.20 -0.86
N ALA A 85 5.70 -12.04 0.05
CA ALA A 85 5.08 -10.74 0.32
C ALA A 85 4.76 -10.63 1.80
N VAL A 86 5.22 -9.52 2.42
CA VAL A 86 5.06 -9.30 3.86
C VAL A 86 4.55 -7.89 4.12
N THR A 87 3.42 -7.83 4.82
CA THR A 87 2.79 -6.59 5.29
C THR A 87 2.67 -6.64 6.80
N HIS A 88 3.22 -5.64 7.49
CA HIS A 88 2.98 -5.45 8.92
C HIS A 88 1.86 -4.44 9.08
N TYR A 89 0.98 -4.64 10.06
CA TYR A 89 -0.08 -3.67 10.28
C TYR A 89 -0.25 -3.32 11.76
N GLU A 90 -0.74 -2.12 11.98
CA GLU A 90 -1.11 -1.61 13.29
C GLU A 90 -2.48 -0.94 13.16
N VAL A 91 -3.42 -1.37 13.99
CA VAL A 91 -4.76 -0.77 14.02
C VAL A 91 -4.67 0.53 14.82
N LEU A 92 -4.88 1.65 14.16
CA LEU A 92 -4.78 2.97 14.79
C LEU A 92 -6.09 3.35 15.50
N GLU A 93 -7.22 2.97 14.91
CA GLU A 93 -8.54 3.30 15.48
C GLU A 93 -9.59 2.33 14.96
N GLN A 94 -10.54 1.98 15.82
CA GLN A 94 -11.68 1.15 15.46
C GLN A 94 -12.96 1.94 15.71
N TYR A 95 -13.79 2.03 14.67
CA TYR A 95 -15.01 2.83 14.70
C TYR A 95 -16.24 1.93 14.93
N ASP A 96 -17.29 2.50 15.50
CA ASP A 96 -18.51 1.76 15.85
C ASP A 96 -19.20 1.12 14.64
N LYS A 97 -18.99 1.68 13.44
CA LYS A 97 -19.63 1.18 12.21
C LYS A 97 -18.96 -0.06 11.62
N GLY A 98 -18.05 -0.70 12.36
CA GLY A 98 -17.34 -1.87 11.88
C GLY A 98 -16.28 -1.55 10.85
N ILE A 99 -15.66 -0.39 10.98
CA ILE A 99 -14.57 0.10 10.12
C ILE A 99 -13.36 0.39 11.00
N SER A 100 -12.17 0.07 10.51
CA SER A 100 -10.92 0.33 11.23
C SER A 100 -9.96 1.11 10.38
N LEU A 101 -9.21 2.03 11.01
CA LEU A 101 -8.09 2.73 10.38
C LEU A 101 -6.82 1.98 10.71
N VAL A 102 -6.08 1.56 9.69
CA VAL A 102 -4.91 0.70 9.84
C VAL A 102 -3.70 1.35 9.16
N LYS A 103 -2.56 1.29 9.86
CA LYS A 103 -1.27 1.64 9.26
C LYS A 103 -0.61 0.35 8.79
N CYS A 104 -0.26 0.29 7.51
CA CYS A 104 0.44 -0.84 6.91
C CYS A 104 1.88 -0.46 6.60
N THR A 105 2.84 -1.26 7.07
CA THR A 105 4.26 -1.07 6.80
C THR A 105 4.73 -2.24 5.93
N LEU A 106 5.30 -1.92 4.77
CA LEU A 106 5.66 -2.93 3.78
C LEU A 106 7.13 -3.34 3.87
N GLU A 107 7.40 -4.65 3.95
CA GLU A 107 8.73 -5.19 3.65
C GLU A 107 8.90 -5.36 2.15
N THR A 108 7.85 -5.81 1.48
CA THR A 108 7.80 -6.02 0.03
C THR A 108 6.73 -5.13 -0.58
N GLY A 109 6.78 -4.90 -1.88
CA GLY A 109 5.80 -4.06 -2.57
C GLY A 109 5.25 -4.73 -3.82
N ARG A 110 4.58 -5.87 -3.67
CA ARG A 110 3.96 -6.56 -4.81
C ARG A 110 2.70 -5.84 -5.26
N THR A 111 2.32 -6.05 -6.50
CA THR A 111 1.10 -5.49 -7.08
C THR A 111 -0.11 -5.80 -6.19
N HIS A 112 -0.89 -4.79 -5.84
CA HIS A 112 -2.10 -4.88 -5.01
C HIS A 112 -1.87 -5.53 -3.63
N GLN A 113 -0.63 -5.53 -3.13
CA GLN A 113 -0.27 -6.30 -1.93
C GLN A 113 -1.16 -6.02 -0.72
N ILE A 114 -1.31 -4.76 -0.32
CA ILE A 114 -2.12 -4.42 0.87
C ILE A 114 -3.57 -4.85 0.67
N ARG A 115 -4.11 -4.62 -0.51
CA ARG A 115 -5.50 -4.93 -0.85
C ARG A 115 -5.77 -6.43 -0.74
N VAL A 116 -4.90 -7.26 -1.32
CA VAL A 116 -5.03 -8.72 -1.28
C VAL A 116 -4.76 -9.25 0.12
N HIS A 117 -3.70 -8.77 0.78
CA HIS A 117 -3.36 -9.21 2.13
C HIS A 117 -4.46 -8.91 3.14
N MET A 118 -4.99 -7.70 3.14
CA MET A 118 -6.05 -7.33 4.09
C MET A 118 -7.33 -8.13 3.83
N ALA A 119 -7.70 -8.33 2.56
CA ALA A 119 -8.83 -9.17 2.21
C ALA A 119 -8.63 -10.62 2.70
N SER A 120 -7.40 -11.14 2.60
CA SER A 120 -7.09 -12.51 2.99
C SER A 120 -7.27 -12.79 4.48
N ILE A 121 -7.22 -11.76 5.32
CA ILE A 121 -7.46 -11.90 6.77
C ILE A 121 -8.86 -11.43 7.18
N GLY A 122 -9.76 -11.21 6.21
CA GLY A 122 -11.15 -10.85 6.47
C GLY A 122 -11.40 -9.36 6.67
N HIS A 123 -10.45 -8.51 6.31
CA HIS A 123 -10.54 -7.06 6.47
C HIS A 123 -10.27 -6.33 5.15
N PRO A 124 -11.11 -6.53 4.11
CA PRO A 124 -10.88 -5.85 2.84
C PRO A 124 -10.99 -4.35 2.98
N LEU A 125 -10.35 -3.62 2.10
CA LEU A 125 -10.37 -2.17 2.12
C LEU A 125 -11.75 -1.64 1.74
N VAL A 126 -12.18 -0.60 2.43
CA VAL A 126 -13.35 0.18 2.06
C VAL A 126 -13.14 0.71 0.64
N GLY A 127 -14.15 0.58 -0.20
CA GLY A 127 -14.11 1.06 -1.59
C GLY A 127 -13.47 0.12 -2.59
N ASP A 128 -12.89 -0.99 -2.15
CA ASP A 128 -12.25 -1.95 -3.05
C ASP A 128 -13.27 -2.92 -3.63
N LEU A 129 -13.67 -2.68 -4.87
CA LEU A 129 -14.67 -3.51 -5.56
C LEU A 129 -14.05 -4.78 -6.20
N VAL A 130 -12.73 -4.87 -6.25
CA VAL A 130 -12.02 -6.03 -6.82
C VAL A 130 -11.81 -7.11 -5.78
N TYR A 131 -11.24 -6.74 -4.62
CA TYR A 131 -10.89 -7.69 -3.56
C TYR A 131 -11.81 -7.60 -2.35
N GLY A 132 -12.65 -6.58 -2.29
CA GLY A 132 -13.53 -6.30 -1.16
C GLY A 132 -14.99 -6.58 -1.45
N TYR A 133 -15.85 -5.93 -0.67
CA TYR A 133 -17.28 -6.13 -0.77
C TYR A 133 -17.88 -5.43 -1.98
N LYS A 134 -18.80 -6.09 -2.66
CA LYS A 134 -19.51 -5.50 -3.81
C LYS A 134 -20.42 -4.37 -3.38
N ARG A 135 -21.04 -4.48 -2.21
CA ARG A 135 -21.90 -3.45 -1.65
C ARG A 135 -21.10 -2.61 -0.66
N GLN A 136 -20.93 -1.34 -0.98
CA GLN A 136 -20.13 -0.41 -0.21
C GLN A 136 -21.00 0.50 0.67
N LYS A 137 -20.49 0.82 1.86
CA LYS A 137 -21.17 1.71 2.82
C LYS A 137 -20.97 3.18 2.50
N PHE A 138 -19.93 3.51 1.73
CA PHE A 138 -19.55 4.89 1.42
C PHE A 138 -19.39 5.07 -0.08
N ASN A 139 -19.70 6.28 -0.55
CA ASN A 139 -19.52 6.64 -1.95
C ASN A 139 -18.09 7.13 -2.17
N VAL A 140 -17.21 6.23 -2.61
CA VAL A 140 -15.81 6.52 -2.91
C VAL A 140 -15.44 5.91 -4.26
N GLU A 141 -14.45 6.49 -4.93
CA GLU A 141 -14.06 6.07 -6.28
C GLU A 141 -13.36 4.71 -6.33
N GLY A 142 -12.65 4.34 -5.27
CA GLY A 142 -11.89 3.10 -5.20
C GLY A 142 -11.41 2.84 -3.80
N GLN A 143 -10.43 1.96 -3.65
CA GLN A 143 -9.89 1.58 -2.35
C GLN A 143 -9.41 2.80 -1.56
N VAL A 144 -9.82 2.90 -0.29
CA VAL A 144 -9.39 3.98 0.60
C VAL A 144 -8.03 3.63 1.17
N LEU A 145 -7.00 4.03 0.44
CA LEU A 145 -5.61 3.69 0.68
C LEU A 145 -4.72 4.88 0.33
N HIS A 146 -3.79 5.21 1.22
CA HIS A 146 -2.93 6.38 1.06
C HIS A 146 -1.49 6.05 1.43
N ALA A 147 -0.56 6.31 0.50
CA ALA A 147 0.88 6.19 0.74
C ALA A 147 1.32 7.36 1.63
N LYS A 148 1.40 7.10 2.94
CA LYS A 148 1.55 8.14 3.98
C LYS A 148 2.98 8.56 4.19
N THR A 149 3.92 7.60 4.25
CA THR A 149 5.33 7.86 4.58
C THR A 149 6.24 7.09 3.65
N LEU A 150 7.28 7.75 3.19
CA LEU A 150 8.31 7.17 2.34
C LEU A 150 9.67 7.60 2.86
N GLY A 151 10.54 6.63 3.19
CA GLY A 151 11.89 6.90 3.68
C GLY A 151 12.92 6.11 2.89
N PHE A 152 14.01 6.76 2.52
CA PHE A 152 15.08 6.16 1.74
C PHE A 152 16.41 6.90 1.95
N ILE A 153 17.49 6.27 1.52
CA ILE A 153 18.81 6.90 1.51
C ILE A 153 18.95 7.71 0.21
N HIS A 154 19.24 8.99 0.33
CA HIS A 154 19.38 9.85 -0.85
C HIS A 154 20.54 9.35 -1.72
N PRO A 155 20.31 9.14 -3.03
CA PRO A 155 21.32 8.50 -3.90
C PRO A 155 22.65 9.23 -4.03
N ARG A 156 22.66 10.56 -3.83
CA ARG A 156 23.87 11.37 -3.94
C ARG A 156 24.51 11.68 -2.59
N THR A 157 23.71 12.08 -1.60
CA THR A 157 24.25 12.52 -0.31
C THR A 157 24.47 11.39 0.68
N ASN A 158 23.88 10.20 0.43
CA ASN A 158 23.88 9.06 1.33
C ASN A 158 23.23 9.31 2.69
N GLU A 159 22.43 10.38 2.77
CA GLU A 159 21.68 10.71 3.98
C GLU A 159 20.28 10.09 3.92
N TYR A 160 19.82 9.57 5.04
CA TYR A 160 18.44 9.09 5.15
C TYR A 160 17.49 10.28 5.08
N MET A 161 16.46 10.16 4.25
CA MET A 161 15.40 11.16 4.09
C MET A 161 14.05 10.48 4.28
N GLU A 162 13.18 11.16 4.98
CA GLU A 162 11.83 10.65 5.20
C GLU A 162 10.81 11.74 4.89
N PHE A 163 9.80 11.38 4.12
CA PHE A 163 8.74 12.29 3.70
C PHE A 163 7.39 11.74 4.13
N THR A 164 6.52 12.63 4.57
CA THR A 164 5.13 12.29 4.87
C THR A 164 4.20 13.12 4.01
N SER A 165 3.01 12.59 3.74
CA SER A 165 1.98 13.30 2.98
C SER A 165 0.71 13.38 3.81
N GLU A 166 -0.03 14.48 3.65
CA GLU A 166 -1.33 14.62 4.30
C GLU A 166 -2.34 13.67 3.65
N LEU A 167 -3.28 13.18 4.46
CA LEU A 167 -4.42 12.45 3.94
C LEU A 167 -5.22 13.35 3.00
N PRO A 168 -5.71 12.83 1.87
CA PRO A 168 -6.53 13.63 0.96
C PRO A 168 -7.87 14.00 1.62
N GLU A 169 -8.49 15.04 1.13
CA GLU A 169 -9.70 15.60 1.73
C GLU A 169 -10.81 14.57 1.88
N TYR A 170 -11.04 13.74 0.87
CA TYR A 170 -12.09 12.72 0.95
C TYR A 170 -11.85 11.73 2.09
N PHE A 171 -10.57 11.39 2.36
CA PHE A 171 -10.19 10.48 3.43
C PHE A 171 -10.47 11.13 4.80
N LYS A 172 -10.10 12.41 4.95
CA LYS A 172 -10.37 13.17 6.17
C LYS A 172 -11.89 13.26 6.44
N GLU A 173 -12.67 13.48 5.39
CA GLU A 173 -14.13 13.54 5.49
C GLU A 173 -14.72 12.22 5.95
N LEU A 174 -14.22 11.10 5.43
CA LEU A 174 -14.65 9.77 5.88
C LEU A 174 -14.35 9.56 7.36
N LEU A 175 -13.14 9.94 7.81
CA LEU A 175 -12.77 9.82 9.21
C LEU A 175 -13.68 10.65 10.11
N ASN A 176 -14.03 11.86 9.66
CA ASN A 176 -14.95 12.73 10.40
C ASN A 176 -16.34 12.10 10.52
N LYS A 177 -16.86 11.50 9.45
CA LYS A 177 -18.15 10.78 9.47
C LYS A 177 -18.12 9.59 10.41
N LEU A 178 -17.00 8.87 10.46
CA LEU A 178 -16.85 7.70 11.31
C LEU A 178 -16.76 8.08 12.79
N ASN A 179 -16.28 9.29 13.10
CA ASN A 179 -16.15 9.81 14.46
C ASN A 179 -17.44 10.44 15.00
N SER A 180 -18.43 10.66 14.16
CA SER A 180 -19.67 11.31 14.56
C SER A 180 -20.75 10.32 15.01
#